data_cb25b7ed3e4a302e42cdb0bc1c4021db
#
_entry.id   cb25b7ed3e4a302e42cdb0bc1c4021db
#
_cell.length_a   1.000
_cell.length_b   1.000
_cell.length_c   1.000
_cell.angle_alpha   90.00
_cell.angle_beta   90.00
_cell.angle_gamma   90.00
#
_symmetry.space_group_name_H-M   'P 1'
#
loop_
_entity.id
_entity.type
_entity.pdbx_description
1 polymer ?
#
loop_
_entity_poly.entity_id
_entity_poly.type
_entity_poly.pdbx_seq_one_letter_code
_entity_poly.pdbx_strand_id
1 'polypeptide(L)'
;MMEETTCKPDYSNSMAEHLGIRFLPPTENAVHAEMPVDHRTSQPFGMLNGGASLALAEIVAGHGSTSLCREDEYACGVRVSGNHLSAVPVGGKVFATGKLIHRGRSSHIWNIDITTPQGQLVST
;
A
#
# COMPACT_ATOMS: atom_id res chain seq x y z
N MET A 1 -10.51 11.91 9.59
CA MET A 1 -10.95 11.43 8.28
C MET A 1 -10.21 12.20 7.20
N MET A 2 -9.80 11.53 6.16
CA MET A 2 -9.11 12.21 5.08
C MET A 2 -10.11 12.98 4.21
N GLU A 3 -9.72 14.18 3.82
CA GLU A 3 -10.57 15.01 2.97
C GLU A 3 -10.60 14.44 1.55
N GLU A 4 -11.75 14.58 0.89
CA GLU A 4 -11.81 14.28 -0.52
C GLU A 4 -11.01 15.32 -1.29
N THR A 5 -10.28 14.85 -2.28
CA THR A 5 -9.56 15.71 -3.19
C THR A 5 -10.17 15.61 -4.58
N THR A 6 -10.08 16.68 -5.36
CA THR A 6 -10.45 16.65 -6.77
C THR A 6 -9.39 15.94 -7.63
N CYS A 7 -8.20 15.75 -7.09
CA CYS A 7 -7.18 14.93 -7.73
C CYS A 7 -7.56 13.46 -7.57
N LYS A 8 -8.07 12.86 -8.65
CA LYS A 8 -8.52 11.47 -8.65
C LYS A 8 -7.60 10.64 -9.53
N PRO A 9 -6.73 9.84 -8.93
CA PRO A 9 -5.87 8.98 -9.73
C PRO A 9 -6.67 7.90 -10.44
N ASP A 10 -6.29 7.61 -11.67
CA ASP A 10 -6.84 6.51 -12.44
C ASP A 10 -5.88 5.33 -12.28
N TYR A 11 -6.33 4.30 -11.56
CA TYR A 11 -5.52 3.11 -11.32
C TYR A 11 -5.64 2.08 -12.44
N SER A 12 -6.52 2.28 -13.42
CA SER A 12 -6.62 1.36 -14.56
C SER A 12 -5.32 1.39 -15.38
N ASN A 13 -4.90 0.24 -15.84
CA ASN A 13 -3.64 0.05 -16.57
C ASN A 13 -2.40 0.48 -15.76
N SER A 14 -2.52 0.51 -14.45
CA SER A 14 -1.41 0.82 -13.55
C SER A 14 -0.86 -0.45 -12.92
N MET A 15 0.29 -0.31 -12.26
CA MET A 15 0.87 -1.41 -11.49
C MET A 15 -0.07 -1.87 -10.38
N ALA A 16 -0.82 -0.95 -9.75
CA ALA A 16 -1.77 -1.30 -8.72
C ALA A 16 -2.83 -2.27 -9.24
N GLU A 17 -3.40 -1.99 -10.41
CA GLU A 17 -4.36 -2.89 -11.04
C GLU A 17 -3.71 -4.22 -11.41
N HIS A 18 -2.53 -4.18 -12.00
CA HIS A 18 -1.82 -5.38 -12.42
C HIS A 18 -1.56 -6.33 -11.25
N LEU A 19 -1.17 -5.80 -10.10
CA LEU A 19 -0.89 -6.60 -8.90
C LEU A 19 -2.16 -7.06 -8.17
N GLY A 20 -3.32 -6.60 -8.60
CA GLY A 20 -4.58 -6.95 -7.96
C GLY A 20 -4.84 -6.21 -6.67
N ILE A 21 -4.17 -5.08 -6.47
CA ILE A 21 -4.36 -4.27 -5.27
C ILE A 21 -5.76 -3.65 -5.30
N ARG A 22 -6.48 -3.80 -4.19
CA ARG A 22 -7.79 -3.22 -4.01
C ARG A 22 -7.78 -2.34 -2.77
N PHE A 23 -8.13 -1.07 -2.95
CA PHE A 23 -8.25 -0.14 -1.83
C PHE A 23 -9.54 -0.41 -1.08
N LEU A 24 -9.44 -0.42 0.24
CA LEU A 24 -10.57 -0.60 1.14
C LEU A 24 -10.98 0.76 1.71
N PRO A 25 -12.19 0.89 2.26
CA PRO A 25 -12.60 2.15 2.87
C PRO A 25 -11.62 2.59 3.95
N PRO A 26 -11.21 3.87 3.93
CA PRO A 26 -10.32 4.37 4.97
C PRO A 26 -11.02 4.41 6.32
N THR A 27 -10.23 4.29 7.38
CA THR A 27 -10.69 4.54 8.73
C THR A 27 -10.21 5.93 9.17
N GLU A 28 -10.56 6.34 10.39
CA GLU A 28 -10.28 7.71 10.86
C GLU A 28 -8.81 8.09 10.74
N ASN A 29 -7.90 7.16 11.05
CA ASN A 29 -6.47 7.45 11.11
C ASN A 29 -5.63 6.57 10.20
N ALA A 30 -6.23 5.85 9.26
CA ALA A 30 -5.49 4.90 8.44
C ALA A 30 -6.11 4.70 7.06
N VAL A 31 -5.26 4.40 6.10
CA VAL A 31 -5.66 3.92 4.77
C VAL A 31 -5.42 2.42 4.70
N HIS A 32 -6.25 1.74 3.93
CA HIS A 32 -6.25 0.28 3.87
C HIS A 32 -6.31 -0.21 2.43
N ALA A 33 -5.66 -1.34 2.18
CA ALA A 33 -5.73 -2.03 0.90
C ALA A 33 -5.51 -3.53 1.11
N GLU A 34 -5.81 -4.31 0.10
CA GLU A 34 -5.48 -5.73 0.07
C GLU A 34 -4.85 -6.09 -1.26
N MET A 35 -4.09 -7.17 -1.26
CA MET A 35 -3.41 -7.67 -2.45
C MET A 35 -3.38 -9.20 -2.40
N PRO A 36 -3.73 -9.88 -3.52
CA PRO A 36 -3.61 -11.34 -3.55
C PRO A 36 -2.16 -11.78 -3.59
N VAL A 37 -1.90 -12.98 -3.09
CA VAL A 37 -0.62 -13.64 -3.26
C VAL A 37 -0.80 -14.72 -4.33
N ASP A 38 -0.37 -14.41 -5.54
CA ASP A 38 -0.53 -15.28 -6.71
C ASP A 38 0.68 -15.18 -7.64
N HIS A 39 0.54 -15.64 -8.89
CA HIS A 39 1.63 -15.64 -9.86
C HIS A 39 2.21 -14.23 -10.13
N ARG A 40 1.44 -13.18 -9.90
CA ARG A 40 1.87 -11.79 -10.14
C ARG A 40 2.72 -11.24 -9.00
N THR A 41 2.61 -11.83 -7.82
CA THR A 41 3.20 -11.28 -6.59
C THR A 41 4.08 -12.28 -5.85
N SER A 42 4.35 -13.44 -6.45
CA SER A 42 5.12 -14.50 -5.81
C SER A 42 6.59 -14.46 -6.23
N GLN A 43 7.41 -15.02 -5.36
CA GLN A 43 8.82 -15.30 -5.63
C GLN A 43 8.97 -16.79 -6.04
N PRO A 44 10.18 -17.23 -6.48
CA PRO A 44 10.34 -18.56 -7.10
C PRO A 44 10.00 -19.77 -6.21
N PHE A 45 9.89 -19.58 -4.91
CA PHE A 45 9.59 -20.68 -3.98
C PHE A 45 8.12 -20.73 -3.55
N GLY A 46 7.23 -20.01 -4.28
CA GLY A 46 5.80 -20.08 -4.02
C GLY A 46 5.31 -19.22 -2.86
N MET A 47 6.07 -18.23 -2.47
CA MET A 47 5.73 -17.30 -1.39
C MET A 47 5.62 -15.87 -1.95
N LEU A 48 4.98 -14.99 -1.17
CA LEU A 48 4.92 -13.58 -1.49
C LEU A 48 6.32 -13.01 -1.67
N ASN A 49 6.53 -12.30 -2.77
CA ASN A 49 7.77 -11.61 -3.05
C ASN A 49 7.87 -10.34 -2.21
N GLY A 50 9.02 -10.13 -1.57
CA GLY A 50 9.25 -8.91 -0.78
C GLY A 50 9.13 -7.64 -1.62
N GLY A 51 9.51 -7.70 -2.90
CA GLY A 51 9.31 -6.56 -3.82
C GLY A 51 7.85 -6.22 -4.02
N ALA A 52 6.96 -7.22 -4.05
CA ALA A 52 5.53 -6.99 -4.12
C ALA A 52 5.00 -6.33 -2.85
N SER A 53 5.52 -6.72 -1.69
CA SER A 53 5.17 -6.06 -0.43
C SER A 53 5.61 -4.60 -0.42
N LEU A 54 6.81 -4.29 -0.91
CA LEU A 54 7.28 -2.91 -1.02
C LEU A 54 6.44 -2.10 -2.01
N ALA A 55 6.07 -2.71 -3.14
CA ALA A 55 5.19 -2.05 -4.11
C ALA A 55 3.83 -1.72 -3.49
N LEU A 56 3.25 -2.67 -2.76
CA LEU A 56 1.99 -2.45 -2.05
C LEU A 56 2.13 -1.29 -1.05
N ALA A 57 3.21 -1.28 -0.27
CA ALA A 57 3.44 -0.24 0.71
C ALA A 57 3.55 1.15 0.06
N GLU A 58 4.32 1.25 -1.02
CA GLU A 58 4.49 2.54 -1.71
C GLU A 58 3.17 3.00 -2.34
N ILE A 59 2.42 2.08 -2.94
CA ILE A 59 1.14 2.41 -3.57
C ILE A 59 0.12 2.87 -2.54
N VAL A 60 0.06 2.20 -1.39
CA VAL A 60 -0.85 2.59 -0.31
C VAL A 60 -0.50 3.96 0.26
N ALA A 61 0.78 4.23 0.50
CA ALA A 61 1.24 5.53 0.96
C ALA A 61 0.93 6.63 -0.06
N GLY A 62 1.15 6.36 -1.34
CA GLY A 62 0.82 7.28 -2.41
C GLY A 62 -0.66 7.58 -2.50
N HIS A 63 -1.49 6.56 -2.34
CA HIS A 63 -2.94 6.72 -2.30
C HIS A 63 -3.37 7.61 -1.12
N GLY A 64 -2.82 7.36 0.05
CA GLY A 64 -3.10 8.16 1.24
C GLY A 64 -2.67 9.61 1.07
N SER A 65 -1.46 9.84 0.58
CA SER A 65 -0.95 11.19 0.35
C SER A 65 -1.73 11.93 -0.73
N THR A 66 -2.13 11.24 -1.80
CA THR A 66 -2.94 11.84 -2.87
C THR A 66 -4.26 12.35 -2.32
N SER A 67 -4.87 11.66 -1.36
CA SER A 67 -6.12 12.10 -0.75
C SER A 67 -5.96 13.38 0.08
N LEU A 68 -4.72 13.76 0.41
CA LEU A 68 -4.39 14.97 1.16
C LEU A 68 -3.87 16.09 0.27
N CYS A 69 -3.65 15.81 -1.01
CA CYS A 69 -3.15 16.81 -1.97
C CYS A 69 -4.24 17.81 -2.35
N ARG A 70 -3.80 19.02 -2.68
CA ARG A 70 -4.68 20.02 -3.30
C ARG A 70 -4.91 19.65 -4.76
N GLU A 71 -5.86 20.33 -5.39
CA GLU A 71 -6.27 20.07 -6.77
C GLU A 71 -5.12 20.16 -7.78
N ASP A 72 -4.15 21.05 -7.52
CA ASP A 72 -2.99 21.29 -8.38
C ASP A 72 -1.78 20.48 -7.97
N GLU A 73 -1.94 19.50 -7.07
CA GLU A 73 -0.85 18.69 -6.53
C GLU A 73 -1.09 17.22 -6.80
N TYR A 74 -0.01 16.46 -6.84
CA TYR A 74 -0.08 15.01 -6.77
C TYR A 74 1.13 14.49 -5.99
N ALA A 75 0.99 13.29 -5.45
CA ALA A 75 2.03 12.68 -4.63
C ALA A 75 2.89 11.74 -5.47
N CYS A 76 4.20 11.80 -5.25
CA CYS A 76 5.16 10.86 -5.83
C CYS A 76 5.96 10.22 -4.71
N GLY A 77 6.21 8.91 -4.84
CA GLY A 77 7.08 8.21 -3.90
C GLY A 77 8.52 8.68 -4.06
N VAL A 78 9.20 8.89 -2.95
CA VAL A 78 10.60 9.29 -2.91
C VAL A 78 11.46 8.15 -2.36
N ARG A 79 10.95 7.41 -1.37
CA ARG A 79 11.70 6.34 -0.73
C ARG A 79 10.72 5.34 -0.12
N VAL A 80 11.04 4.06 -0.28
CA VAL A 80 10.37 2.97 0.43
C VAL A 80 11.42 2.00 0.94
N SER A 81 11.23 1.51 2.15
CA SER A 81 12.08 0.47 2.73
C SER A 81 11.24 -0.36 3.68
N GLY A 82 11.67 -1.60 3.90
CA GLY A 82 10.90 -2.45 4.79
C GLY A 82 11.65 -3.69 5.20
N ASN A 83 11.09 -4.35 6.21
CA ASN A 83 11.56 -5.62 6.72
C ASN A 83 10.47 -6.66 6.49
N HIS A 84 10.84 -7.79 5.90
CA HIS A 84 9.93 -8.90 5.64
C HIS A 84 10.12 -9.94 6.74
N LEU A 85 9.06 -10.21 7.49
CA LEU A 85 9.13 -10.98 8.73
C LEU A 85 8.50 -12.35 8.64
N SER A 86 7.52 -12.53 7.75
CA SER A 86 6.78 -13.79 7.63
C SER A 86 6.52 -14.10 6.17
N ALA A 87 6.53 -15.39 5.84
CA ALA A 87 6.20 -15.87 4.50
C ALA A 87 4.69 -16.05 4.35
N VAL A 88 4.18 -15.74 3.17
CA VAL A 88 2.78 -15.99 2.83
C VAL A 88 2.73 -16.82 1.56
N PRO A 89 2.18 -18.04 1.63
CA PRO A 89 2.10 -18.89 0.44
C PRO A 89 1.15 -18.35 -0.62
N VAL A 90 1.42 -18.72 -1.87
CA VAL A 90 0.50 -18.48 -2.98
C VAL A 90 -0.87 -19.10 -2.64
N GLY A 91 -1.94 -18.37 -2.99
CA GLY A 91 -3.31 -18.74 -2.68
C GLY A 91 -3.90 -17.91 -1.55
N GLY A 92 -3.06 -17.20 -0.81
CA GLY A 92 -3.50 -16.28 0.24
C GLY A 92 -3.65 -14.85 -0.24
N LYS A 93 -3.79 -13.96 0.71
CA LYS A 93 -3.78 -12.53 0.47
C LYS A 93 -3.21 -11.80 1.68
N VAL A 94 -2.83 -10.55 1.48
CA VAL A 94 -2.33 -9.70 2.54
C VAL A 94 -3.13 -8.40 2.58
N PHE A 95 -3.15 -7.80 3.75
CA PHE A 95 -3.75 -6.48 3.99
C PHE A 95 -2.65 -5.48 4.31
N ALA A 96 -2.81 -4.27 3.82
CA ALA A 96 -1.94 -3.15 4.17
C ALA A 96 -2.72 -2.14 4.98
N THR A 97 -2.11 -1.66 6.06
CA THR A 97 -2.65 -0.58 6.88
C THR A 97 -1.60 0.53 6.94
N GLY A 98 -1.94 1.68 6.40
CA GLY A 98 -1.04 2.82 6.35
C GLY A 98 -1.44 3.90 7.34
N LYS A 99 -0.48 4.32 8.15
CA LYS A 99 -0.65 5.42 9.11
C LYS A 99 0.33 6.53 8.79
N LEU A 100 -0.19 7.74 8.68
CA LEU A 100 0.63 8.91 8.44
C LEU A 100 1.35 9.27 9.74
N ILE A 101 2.68 9.27 9.71
CA ILE A 101 3.49 9.59 10.88
C ILE A 101 4.12 10.98 10.81
N HIS A 102 4.18 11.57 9.62
CA HIS A 102 4.67 12.94 9.46
C HIS A 102 3.98 13.58 8.25
N ARG A 103 3.42 14.75 8.46
CA ARG A 103 2.85 15.55 7.37
C ARG A 103 3.57 16.89 7.33
N GLY A 104 4.61 16.93 6.49
CA GLY A 104 5.35 18.16 6.23
C GLY A 104 4.70 18.98 5.12
N ARG A 105 5.25 20.15 4.87
CA ARG A 105 4.76 21.05 3.83
C ARG A 105 4.92 20.46 2.42
N SER A 106 6.00 19.70 2.19
CA SER A 106 6.33 19.14 0.88
C SER A 106 6.59 17.64 0.91
N SER A 107 6.44 17.00 2.05
CA SER A 107 6.68 15.56 2.17
C SER A 107 5.82 14.94 3.25
N HIS A 108 5.50 13.67 3.05
CA HIS A 108 4.79 12.85 4.03
C HIS A 108 5.63 11.61 4.33
N ILE A 109 5.54 11.13 5.55
CA ILE A 109 6.11 9.84 5.93
C ILE A 109 4.98 8.96 6.46
N TRP A 110 4.91 7.76 5.92
CA TRP A 110 3.91 6.76 6.27
C TRP A 110 4.57 5.53 6.88
N ASN A 111 3.93 4.92 7.85
CA ASN A 111 4.22 3.56 8.24
C ASN A 111 3.15 2.65 7.65
N ILE A 112 3.59 1.63 6.93
CA ILE A 112 2.68 0.65 6.32
C ILE A 112 2.97 -0.71 6.93
N ASP A 113 1.98 -1.27 7.62
CA ASP A 113 2.04 -2.63 8.12
C ASP A 113 1.28 -3.54 7.18
N ILE A 114 1.93 -4.62 6.77
CA ILE A 114 1.32 -5.63 5.91
C ILE A 114 1.11 -6.87 6.76
N THR A 115 -0.13 -7.36 6.79
CA THR A 115 -0.55 -8.45 7.66
C THR A 115 -1.29 -9.52 6.88
N THR A 116 -1.30 -10.73 7.45
CA THR A 116 -2.20 -11.80 6.98
C THR A 116 -3.64 -11.51 7.41
N PRO A 117 -4.64 -12.20 6.83
CA PRO A 117 -6.02 -12.08 7.29
C PRO A 117 -6.20 -12.38 8.79
N GLN A 118 -5.29 -13.18 9.38
CA GLN A 118 -5.32 -13.51 10.80
C GLN A 118 -4.60 -12.48 11.66
N GLY A 119 -4.04 -11.44 11.05
CA GLY A 119 -3.38 -10.36 11.77
C GLY A 119 -1.88 -10.55 12.02
N GLN A 120 -1.27 -11.60 11.46
CA GLN A 120 0.16 -11.81 11.61
C GLN A 120 0.92 -10.77 10.77
N LEU A 121 1.93 -10.13 11.36
CA LEU A 121 2.75 -9.15 10.65
C LEU A 121 3.64 -9.84 9.62
N VAL A 122 3.51 -9.41 8.38
CA VAL A 122 4.28 -9.94 7.24
C VAL A 122 5.44 -9.01 6.89
N SER A 123 5.16 -7.73 6.81
CA SER A 123 6.17 -6.70 6.52
C SER A 123 5.82 -5.41 7.23
N THR A 124 6.85 -4.63 7.53
CA THR A 124 6.69 -3.30 8.11
C THR A 124 7.82 -2.38 7.67
#